data_a8072eac2008cb3424e88d443ecd30a2
#
_entry.id   a8072eac2008cb3424e88d443ecd30a2
#
_cell.length_a   1.000
_cell.length_b   1.000
_cell.length_c   1.000
_cell.angle_alpha   90.00
_cell.angle_beta   90.00
_cell.angle_gamma   90.00
#
_symmetry.space_group_name_H-M   'P 1'
#
loop_
_entity.id
_entity.type
_entity.pdbx_description
1 polymer ?
#
loop_
_entity_poly.entity_id
_entity_poly.type
_entity_poly.pdbx_seq_one_letter_code
_entity_poly.pdbx_strand_id
1 'polypeptide(L)'
;MLPVLADHAVYYEGVAYFDAGRFRDGAAKFDELLTRFRDSSLRGLALFWRAESLWSARDPAAPDAFHRYLEQWGDGRHAPQAWFDMGQALEAQGMWADAAQAYRRIPWAFESSPYAASAKLRLTVLAQSHTLPPDTTPVEVFYERAKTEFEAGDGAAAWTDLQRVLSSPRAWVVNDGTFFTMGVLMYWERRFREATSWFERDVPLKQLHADDSLFYLTQIALRGGRDGDALAYATRLATDYPKSPLAAQGLFLVAEARAERGATGAAQTLYKETGERFPKTLWGSRALWEVGWLLSRSGQWSAARDAWARAGELSAGTTAAASSWYWAARAATQIGRADLASDSYRRAATLYGDTYYGQQAAAKLGMPMRVAIESASADVPAGVVPTLDRFRELDALAQTDDATAELEAASLLAPAAERAAVLTLLSVRYTQGGDPRRGINTAEDARDALGAPAPHRLPLAMWQALYPRAQWPVITQAAARAGLDPYLMAGLIREESRFDPSAVSAAGAYGLMQLMPGTAQSTARSLGMAAPDQRGLVDPATNITLGAGVLKAELVRFGRSDLALAAYNAGPNLVRRWMRDHPGADADTFVETIPYGETRGYIKTVQQSAAMYRWLYQDGHPAAAQ
;
A
#
# COMPACT_ATOMS: atom_id res chain seq x y z
N MET A 1 6.01 -33.65 -24.97
CA MET A 1 5.38 -32.86 -23.89
C MET A 1 6.52 -32.39 -23.00
N LEU A 2 6.61 -31.09 -22.72
CA LEU A 2 7.64 -30.54 -21.83
C LEU A 2 7.38 -31.08 -20.41
N PRO A 3 8.33 -31.75 -19.76
CA PRO A 3 8.11 -32.36 -18.45
C PRO A 3 7.66 -31.34 -17.38
N VAL A 4 8.10 -30.10 -17.53
CA VAL A 4 7.82 -28.97 -16.63
C VAL A 4 6.35 -28.52 -16.68
N LEU A 5 5.65 -28.68 -17.84
CA LEU A 5 4.26 -28.28 -18.05
C LEU A 5 3.28 -29.49 -18.05
N ALA A 6 3.68 -30.63 -17.52
CA ALA A 6 2.83 -31.81 -17.51
C ALA A 6 1.54 -31.62 -16.68
N ASP A 7 1.59 -30.83 -15.63
CA ASP A 7 0.44 -30.46 -14.80
C ASP A 7 -0.57 -29.58 -15.58
N HIS A 8 -0.10 -28.58 -16.33
CA HIS A 8 -0.92 -27.75 -17.22
C HIS A 8 -1.62 -28.60 -18.29
N ALA A 9 -0.89 -29.53 -18.90
CA ALA A 9 -1.48 -30.42 -19.90
C ALA A 9 -2.62 -31.26 -19.32
N VAL A 10 -2.44 -31.83 -18.13
CA VAL A 10 -3.47 -32.62 -17.44
C VAL A 10 -4.66 -31.72 -17.03
N TYR A 11 -4.40 -30.50 -16.57
CA TYR A 11 -5.44 -29.54 -16.22
C TYR A 11 -6.31 -29.20 -17.44
N TYR A 12 -5.71 -28.78 -18.55
CA TYR A 12 -6.46 -28.41 -19.75
C TYR A 12 -7.14 -29.60 -20.41
N GLU A 13 -6.61 -30.82 -20.27
CA GLU A 13 -7.32 -32.04 -20.67
C GLU A 13 -8.60 -32.22 -19.83
N GLY A 14 -8.53 -31.97 -18.54
CA GLY A 14 -9.68 -31.98 -17.63
C GLY A 14 -10.74 -30.93 -18.01
N VAL A 15 -10.33 -29.71 -18.32
CA VAL A 15 -11.21 -28.63 -18.79
C VAL A 15 -11.87 -29.02 -20.13
N ALA A 16 -11.10 -29.55 -21.07
CA ALA A 16 -11.64 -29.99 -22.36
C ALA A 16 -12.68 -31.10 -22.22
N TYR A 17 -12.49 -32.03 -21.29
CA TYR A 17 -13.52 -33.02 -20.98
C TYR A 17 -14.78 -32.41 -20.35
N PHE A 18 -14.62 -31.43 -19.47
CA PHE A 18 -15.74 -30.72 -18.86
C PHE A 18 -16.56 -29.98 -19.93
N ASP A 19 -15.91 -29.24 -20.82
CA ASP A 19 -16.55 -28.49 -21.91
C ASP A 19 -17.25 -29.40 -22.91
N ALA A 20 -16.71 -30.62 -23.11
CA ALA A 20 -17.33 -31.66 -23.93
C ALA A 20 -18.50 -32.39 -23.23
N GLY A 21 -18.90 -32.00 -22.01
CA GLY A 21 -19.94 -32.68 -21.23
C GLY A 21 -19.52 -34.03 -20.63
N ARG A 22 -18.22 -34.39 -20.73
CA ARG A 22 -17.65 -35.63 -20.20
C ARG A 22 -17.20 -35.44 -18.77
N PHE A 23 -18.12 -35.07 -17.89
CA PHE A 23 -17.83 -34.60 -16.55
C PHE A 23 -17.05 -35.57 -15.67
N ARG A 24 -17.35 -36.88 -15.74
CA ARG A 24 -16.59 -37.89 -14.96
C ARG A 24 -15.16 -38.03 -15.44
N ASP A 25 -14.92 -37.91 -16.75
CA ASP A 25 -13.57 -37.95 -17.30
C ASP A 25 -12.79 -36.69 -16.90
N GLY A 26 -13.44 -35.52 -16.88
CA GLY A 26 -12.90 -34.28 -16.37
C GLY A 26 -12.47 -34.39 -14.89
N ALA A 27 -13.38 -34.88 -14.03
CA ALA A 27 -13.09 -35.11 -12.61
C ALA A 27 -11.88 -36.03 -12.41
N ALA A 28 -11.76 -37.11 -13.21
CA ALA A 28 -10.63 -38.03 -13.14
C ALA A 28 -9.30 -37.35 -13.52
N LYS A 29 -9.30 -36.41 -14.48
CA LYS A 29 -8.10 -35.65 -14.84
C LYS A 29 -7.68 -34.67 -13.74
N PHE A 30 -8.63 -34.00 -13.13
CA PHE A 30 -8.32 -33.17 -11.96
C PHE A 30 -7.81 -33.99 -10.77
N ASP A 31 -8.33 -35.21 -10.52
CA ASP A 31 -7.78 -36.14 -9.56
C ASP A 31 -6.34 -36.59 -9.91
N GLU A 32 -6.07 -36.80 -11.21
CA GLU A 32 -4.71 -37.10 -11.68
C GLU A 32 -3.75 -35.95 -11.34
N LEU A 33 -4.14 -34.69 -11.62
CA LEU A 33 -3.34 -33.51 -11.27
C LEU A 33 -3.07 -33.44 -9.77
N LEU A 34 -4.10 -33.56 -8.95
CA LEU A 34 -4.02 -33.43 -7.49
C LEU A 34 -3.11 -34.48 -6.84
N THR A 35 -3.02 -35.67 -7.47
CA THR A 35 -2.22 -36.80 -6.97
C THR A 35 -0.77 -36.74 -7.44
N ARG A 36 -0.54 -36.43 -8.70
CA ARG A 36 0.78 -36.50 -9.35
C ARG A 36 1.59 -35.21 -9.19
N PHE A 37 0.92 -34.05 -9.11
CA PHE A 37 1.58 -32.73 -9.13
C PHE A 37 1.25 -31.94 -7.86
N ARG A 38 1.88 -32.33 -6.76
CA ARG A 38 1.60 -31.75 -5.43
C ARG A 38 2.05 -30.29 -5.28
N ASP A 39 2.98 -29.86 -6.10
CA ASP A 39 3.55 -28.51 -6.16
C ASP A 39 2.97 -27.64 -7.28
N SER A 40 1.95 -28.12 -7.99
CA SER A 40 1.30 -27.35 -9.05
C SER A 40 0.55 -26.15 -8.48
N SER A 41 0.70 -24.99 -9.10
CA SER A 41 -0.06 -23.77 -8.84
C SER A 41 -1.55 -23.95 -9.17
N LEU A 42 -1.89 -24.90 -10.06
CA LEU A 42 -3.25 -25.18 -10.51
C LEU A 42 -4.08 -26.03 -9.55
N ARG A 43 -3.53 -26.42 -8.38
CA ARG A 43 -4.23 -27.29 -7.42
C ARG A 43 -5.56 -26.72 -6.94
N GLY A 44 -5.62 -25.41 -6.66
CA GLY A 44 -6.87 -24.74 -6.25
C GLY A 44 -7.92 -24.81 -7.33
N LEU A 45 -7.54 -24.50 -8.58
CA LEU A 45 -8.42 -24.62 -9.73
C LEU A 45 -8.84 -26.08 -10.00
N ALA A 46 -7.92 -27.03 -9.87
CA ALA A 46 -8.22 -28.44 -10.06
C ALA A 46 -9.23 -28.96 -9.02
N LEU A 47 -9.11 -28.56 -7.74
CA LEU A 47 -10.12 -28.91 -6.73
C LEU A 47 -11.50 -28.31 -7.03
N PHE A 48 -11.54 -27.05 -7.45
CA PHE A 48 -12.77 -26.38 -7.81
C PHE A 48 -13.45 -27.06 -9.04
N TRP A 49 -12.72 -27.22 -10.14
CA TRP A 49 -13.26 -27.84 -11.37
C TRP A 49 -13.59 -29.32 -11.20
N ARG A 50 -12.89 -30.01 -10.30
CA ARG A 50 -13.28 -31.38 -9.91
C ARG A 50 -14.63 -31.40 -9.25
N ALA A 51 -14.90 -30.48 -8.31
CA ALA A 51 -16.18 -30.37 -7.64
C ALA A 51 -17.31 -30.01 -8.62
N GLU A 52 -17.07 -29.03 -9.52
CA GLU A 52 -17.99 -28.67 -10.61
C GLU A 52 -18.30 -29.85 -11.54
N SER A 53 -17.27 -30.63 -11.87
CA SER A 53 -17.42 -31.83 -12.70
C SER A 53 -18.30 -32.89 -12.03
N LEU A 54 -18.10 -33.15 -10.74
CA LEU A 54 -18.94 -34.08 -9.99
C LEU A 54 -20.38 -33.57 -9.86
N TRP A 55 -20.57 -32.27 -9.61
CA TRP A 55 -21.88 -31.65 -9.55
C TRP A 55 -22.63 -31.75 -10.90
N SER A 56 -21.96 -31.41 -11.98
CA SER A 56 -22.52 -31.51 -13.34
C SER A 56 -22.84 -32.96 -13.73
N ALA A 57 -22.07 -33.93 -13.24
CA ALA A 57 -22.33 -35.36 -13.39
C ALA A 57 -23.45 -35.87 -12.48
N ARG A 58 -24.02 -35.04 -11.60
CA ARG A 58 -24.96 -35.42 -10.53
C ARG A 58 -24.40 -36.50 -9.60
N ASP A 59 -23.10 -36.46 -9.35
CA ASP A 59 -22.45 -37.41 -8.48
C ASP A 59 -22.69 -37.04 -7.02
N PRO A 60 -23.09 -38.00 -6.15
CA PRO A 60 -23.36 -37.70 -4.75
C PRO A 60 -22.13 -37.23 -3.96
N ALA A 61 -20.93 -37.39 -4.48
CA ALA A 61 -19.69 -36.90 -3.86
C ALA A 61 -19.43 -35.39 -4.10
N ALA A 62 -20.30 -34.70 -4.84
CA ALA A 62 -20.10 -33.28 -5.15
C ALA A 62 -20.02 -32.39 -3.89
N PRO A 63 -20.88 -32.49 -2.88
CA PRO A 63 -20.76 -31.67 -1.67
C PRO A 63 -19.42 -31.81 -0.96
N ASP A 64 -18.94 -33.04 -0.79
CA ASP A 64 -17.64 -33.31 -0.17
C ASP A 64 -16.47 -32.75 -1.00
N ALA A 65 -16.61 -32.74 -2.33
CA ALA A 65 -15.60 -32.17 -3.20
C ALA A 65 -15.53 -30.64 -3.07
N PHE A 66 -16.68 -29.94 -3.02
CA PHE A 66 -16.73 -28.51 -2.73
C PHE A 66 -16.20 -28.19 -1.34
N HIS A 67 -16.54 -29.00 -0.34
CA HIS A 67 -16.05 -28.80 1.03
C HIS A 67 -14.51 -28.86 1.06
N ARG A 68 -13.88 -29.83 0.41
CA ARG A 68 -12.41 -29.91 0.31
C ARG A 68 -11.76 -28.70 -0.38
N TYR A 69 -12.41 -28.14 -1.38
CA TYR A 69 -11.96 -26.90 -1.99
C TYR A 69 -12.04 -25.75 -0.98
N LEU A 70 -13.19 -25.58 -0.33
CA LEU A 70 -13.48 -24.50 0.60
C LEU A 70 -12.64 -24.54 1.90
N GLU A 71 -12.18 -25.73 2.33
CA GLU A 71 -11.23 -25.86 3.45
C GLU A 71 -9.89 -25.18 3.20
N GLN A 72 -9.44 -25.13 1.96
CA GLN A 72 -8.12 -24.61 1.59
C GLN A 72 -8.18 -23.26 0.89
N TRP A 73 -9.27 -22.96 0.18
CA TRP A 73 -9.51 -21.76 -0.62
C TRP A 73 -10.87 -21.12 -0.32
N GLY A 74 -11.26 -21.10 0.97
CA GLY A 74 -12.58 -20.61 1.41
C GLY A 74 -12.82 -19.11 1.25
N ASP A 75 -11.79 -18.32 0.99
CA ASP A 75 -11.78 -16.89 0.67
C ASP A 75 -11.38 -16.59 -0.78
N GLY A 76 -11.07 -17.62 -1.56
CA GLY A 76 -10.63 -17.50 -2.94
C GLY A 76 -11.73 -17.00 -3.89
N ARG A 77 -11.30 -16.61 -5.09
CA ARG A 77 -12.17 -16.06 -6.16
C ARG A 77 -13.42 -16.91 -6.44
N HIS A 78 -13.31 -18.23 -6.38
CA HIS A 78 -14.38 -19.17 -6.65
C HIS A 78 -15.16 -19.61 -5.40
N ALA A 79 -14.79 -19.14 -4.21
CA ALA A 79 -15.43 -19.54 -2.97
C ALA A 79 -16.95 -19.23 -2.92
N PRO A 80 -17.43 -18.04 -3.37
CA PRO A 80 -18.88 -17.76 -3.38
C PRO A 80 -19.66 -18.72 -4.26
N GLN A 81 -19.12 -19.06 -5.45
CA GLN A 81 -19.72 -20.05 -6.34
C GLN A 81 -19.72 -21.44 -5.68
N ALA A 82 -18.58 -21.87 -5.16
CA ALA A 82 -18.45 -23.18 -4.54
C ALA A 82 -19.40 -23.38 -3.37
N TRP A 83 -19.61 -22.36 -2.52
CA TRP A 83 -20.63 -22.39 -1.46
C TRP A 83 -22.04 -22.52 -2.02
N PHE A 84 -22.34 -21.80 -3.11
CA PHE A 84 -23.65 -21.82 -3.75
C PHE A 84 -23.94 -23.18 -4.38
N ASP A 85 -23.02 -23.71 -5.16
CA ASP A 85 -23.19 -24.99 -5.86
C ASP A 85 -23.14 -26.17 -4.90
N MET A 86 -22.38 -26.09 -3.80
CA MET A 86 -22.46 -27.03 -2.68
C MET A 86 -23.87 -27.04 -2.06
N GLY A 87 -24.44 -25.86 -1.83
CA GLY A 87 -25.82 -25.73 -1.33
C GLY A 87 -26.83 -26.40 -2.26
N GLN A 88 -26.72 -26.20 -3.57
CA GLN A 88 -27.58 -26.83 -4.56
C GLN A 88 -27.40 -28.36 -4.61
N ALA A 89 -26.14 -28.84 -4.51
CA ALA A 89 -25.84 -30.26 -4.49
C ALA A 89 -26.44 -30.96 -3.22
N LEU A 90 -26.36 -30.30 -2.07
CA LEU A 90 -26.99 -30.76 -0.82
C LEU A 90 -28.52 -30.77 -0.90
N GLU A 91 -29.12 -29.73 -1.51
CA GLU A 91 -30.56 -29.71 -1.77
C GLU A 91 -31.00 -30.89 -2.64
N ALA A 92 -30.25 -31.17 -3.71
CA ALA A 92 -30.55 -32.28 -4.61
C ALA A 92 -30.51 -33.66 -3.90
N GLN A 93 -29.80 -33.74 -2.76
CA GLN A 93 -29.72 -34.93 -1.91
C GLN A 93 -30.74 -34.92 -0.75
N GLY A 94 -31.58 -33.87 -0.64
CA GLY A 94 -32.53 -33.73 0.47
C GLY A 94 -31.89 -33.29 1.80
N MET A 95 -30.64 -32.82 1.79
CA MET A 95 -29.91 -32.38 2.99
C MET A 95 -30.16 -30.88 3.25
N TRP A 96 -31.45 -30.56 3.53
CA TRP A 96 -31.95 -29.17 3.62
C TRP A 96 -31.23 -28.31 4.66
N ALA A 97 -30.88 -28.94 5.80
CA ALA A 97 -30.20 -28.25 6.90
C ALA A 97 -28.79 -27.81 6.52
N ASP A 98 -28.04 -28.69 5.86
CA ASP A 98 -26.67 -28.44 5.43
C ASP A 98 -26.65 -27.48 4.24
N ALA A 99 -27.61 -27.62 3.31
CA ALA A 99 -27.81 -26.69 2.22
C ALA A 99 -28.07 -25.25 2.74
N ALA A 100 -28.92 -25.11 3.75
CA ALA A 100 -29.18 -23.81 4.36
C ALA A 100 -27.93 -23.22 5.02
N GLN A 101 -27.07 -24.03 5.63
CA GLN A 101 -25.79 -23.56 6.18
C GLN A 101 -24.82 -23.09 5.09
N ALA A 102 -24.71 -23.82 3.98
CA ALA A 102 -23.89 -23.42 2.86
C ALA A 102 -24.34 -22.07 2.28
N TYR A 103 -25.65 -21.89 2.04
CA TYR A 103 -26.19 -20.62 1.55
C TYR A 103 -26.04 -19.47 2.53
N ARG A 104 -26.19 -19.71 3.85
CA ARG A 104 -25.99 -18.67 4.87
C ARG A 104 -24.58 -18.08 4.83
N ARG A 105 -23.59 -18.86 4.41
CA ARG A 105 -22.18 -18.42 4.34
C ARG A 105 -21.98 -17.28 3.34
N ILE A 106 -22.73 -17.27 2.23
CA ILE A 106 -22.48 -16.37 1.10
C ILE A 106 -22.86 -14.92 1.40
N PRO A 107 -24.08 -14.59 1.91
CA PRO A 107 -24.46 -13.19 2.14
C PRO A 107 -23.59 -12.43 3.12
N TRP A 108 -22.80 -13.09 3.94
CA TRP A 108 -21.97 -12.44 4.94
C TRP A 108 -20.46 -12.59 4.73
N ALA A 109 -20.00 -13.60 4.04
CA ALA A 109 -18.58 -13.66 3.66
C ALA A 109 -18.32 -13.00 2.30
N PHE A 110 -19.37 -12.85 1.46
CA PHE A 110 -19.26 -12.45 0.05
C PHE A 110 -20.45 -11.60 -0.39
N GLU A 111 -20.81 -10.56 0.36
CA GLU A 111 -22.01 -9.75 0.11
C GLU A 111 -22.04 -9.11 -1.28
N SER A 112 -20.90 -8.66 -1.80
CA SER A 112 -20.75 -8.09 -3.14
C SER A 112 -20.76 -9.14 -4.27
N SER A 113 -20.79 -10.43 -3.92
CA SER A 113 -20.83 -11.51 -4.90
C SER A 113 -22.20 -11.60 -5.60
N PRO A 114 -22.23 -11.93 -6.92
CA PRO A 114 -23.48 -12.18 -7.64
C PRO A 114 -24.30 -13.32 -7.04
N TYR A 115 -23.67 -14.20 -6.25
CA TYR A 115 -24.35 -15.32 -5.59
C TYR A 115 -25.08 -14.93 -4.30
N ALA A 116 -24.81 -13.77 -3.69
CA ALA A 116 -25.40 -13.37 -2.42
C ALA A 116 -26.92 -13.21 -2.49
N ALA A 117 -27.44 -12.56 -3.53
CA ALA A 117 -28.89 -12.40 -3.73
C ALA A 117 -29.57 -13.76 -3.98
N SER A 118 -28.96 -14.62 -4.79
CA SER A 118 -29.46 -15.97 -5.09
C SER A 118 -29.50 -16.86 -3.84
N ALA A 119 -28.48 -16.79 -2.99
CA ALA A 119 -28.43 -17.53 -1.74
C ALA A 119 -29.52 -17.07 -0.75
N LYS A 120 -29.76 -15.76 -0.60
CA LYS A 120 -30.88 -15.21 0.20
C LYS A 120 -32.23 -15.72 -0.29
N LEU A 121 -32.43 -15.77 -1.62
CA LEU A 121 -33.67 -16.31 -2.20
C LEU A 121 -33.83 -17.82 -1.91
N ARG A 122 -32.76 -18.62 -2.07
CA ARG A 122 -32.79 -20.06 -1.78
C ARG A 122 -33.12 -20.33 -0.30
N LEU A 123 -32.51 -19.58 0.62
CA LEU A 123 -32.83 -19.67 2.06
C LEU A 123 -34.29 -19.38 2.35
N THR A 124 -34.87 -18.36 1.68
CA THR A 124 -36.32 -18.06 1.85
C THR A 124 -37.20 -19.21 1.38
N VAL A 125 -36.89 -19.81 0.22
CA VAL A 125 -37.62 -20.95 -0.33
C VAL A 125 -37.50 -22.17 0.59
N LEU A 126 -36.31 -22.48 1.07
CA LEU A 126 -36.09 -23.59 2.01
C LEU A 126 -36.84 -23.39 3.33
N ALA A 127 -36.85 -22.18 3.88
CA ALA A 127 -37.57 -21.87 5.13
C ALA A 127 -39.08 -21.97 5.00
N GLN A 128 -39.65 -21.79 3.79
CA GLN A 128 -41.09 -21.98 3.54
C GLN A 128 -41.46 -23.45 3.43
N SER A 129 -40.56 -24.31 2.99
CA SER A 129 -40.84 -25.71 2.67
C SER A 129 -40.36 -26.69 3.77
N HIS A 130 -39.40 -26.26 4.59
CA HIS A 130 -38.73 -27.11 5.58
C HIS A 130 -38.49 -26.35 6.89
N THR A 131 -38.57 -27.07 8.02
CA THR A 131 -38.12 -26.54 9.32
C THR A 131 -36.59 -26.52 9.32
N LEU A 132 -35.99 -25.34 9.11
CA LEU A 132 -34.56 -25.18 9.14
C LEU A 132 -34.05 -25.13 10.61
N PRO A 133 -32.84 -25.64 10.88
CA PRO A 133 -32.22 -25.46 12.18
C PRO A 133 -32.02 -23.97 12.46
N PRO A 134 -32.03 -23.55 13.74
CA PRO A 134 -31.68 -22.19 14.10
C PRO A 134 -30.32 -21.82 13.50
N ASP A 135 -30.13 -20.52 13.23
CA ASP A 135 -28.86 -20.03 12.76
C ASP A 135 -27.81 -20.25 13.88
N THR A 136 -26.99 -21.27 13.69
CA THR A 136 -25.89 -21.63 14.60
C THR A 136 -24.60 -20.98 14.18
N THR A 137 -24.67 -19.83 13.47
CA THR A 137 -23.52 -19.07 13.04
C THR A 137 -22.52 -18.92 14.19
N PRO A 138 -21.29 -19.40 14.04
CA PRO A 138 -20.27 -19.22 15.05
C PRO A 138 -20.06 -17.74 15.35
N VAL A 139 -19.80 -17.41 16.59
CA VAL A 139 -19.64 -16.02 17.03
C VAL A 139 -18.45 -15.32 16.34
N GLU A 140 -17.45 -16.09 15.95
CA GLU A 140 -16.29 -15.69 15.15
C GLU A 140 -16.70 -15.00 13.85
N VAL A 141 -17.76 -15.49 13.26
CA VAL A 141 -18.27 -14.99 11.99
C VAL A 141 -18.92 -13.62 12.14
N PHE A 142 -19.66 -13.40 13.23
CA PHE A 142 -20.17 -12.06 13.53
C PHE A 142 -19.04 -11.07 13.76
N TYR A 143 -17.93 -11.51 14.36
CA TYR A 143 -16.76 -10.69 14.55
C TYR A 143 -16.09 -10.32 13.22
N GLU A 144 -15.83 -11.29 12.34
CA GLU A 144 -15.22 -11.04 11.03
C GLU A 144 -16.13 -10.20 10.12
N ARG A 145 -17.45 -10.43 10.18
CA ARG A 145 -18.42 -9.59 9.47
C ARG A 145 -18.40 -8.16 9.98
N ALA A 146 -18.40 -7.95 11.28
CA ALA A 146 -18.34 -6.62 11.87
C ALA A 146 -17.08 -5.86 11.43
N LYS A 147 -15.94 -6.53 11.28
CA LYS A 147 -14.72 -5.91 10.73
C LYS A 147 -14.93 -5.47 9.29
N THR A 148 -15.49 -6.35 8.45
CA THR A 148 -15.76 -6.05 7.03
C THR A 148 -16.78 -4.91 6.87
N GLU A 149 -17.88 -4.93 7.63
CA GLU A 149 -18.88 -3.86 7.62
C GLU A 149 -18.30 -2.52 8.06
N PHE A 150 -17.44 -2.55 9.08
CA PHE A 150 -16.73 -1.37 9.54
C PHE A 150 -15.80 -0.80 8.47
N GLU A 151 -15.00 -1.64 7.81
CA GLU A 151 -14.12 -1.25 6.70
C GLU A 151 -14.91 -0.71 5.50
N ALA A 152 -16.12 -1.23 5.26
CA ALA A 152 -17.05 -0.74 4.26
C ALA A 152 -17.76 0.58 4.65
N GLY A 153 -17.56 1.05 5.90
CA GLY A 153 -18.17 2.28 6.42
C GLY A 153 -19.57 2.09 7.02
N ASP A 154 -20.07 0.85 7.14
CA ASP A 154 -21.35 0.54 7.80
C ASP A 154 -21.16 0.28 9.31
N GLY A 155 -20.92 1.36 10.05
CA GLY A 155 -20.74 1.29 11.49
C GLY A 155 -21.96 0.76 12.26
N ALA A 156 -23.18 0.92 11.73
CA ALA A 156 -24.40 0.46 12.40
C ALA A 156 -24.57 -1.07 12.32
N ALA A 157 -24.28 -1.65 11.17
CA ALA A 157 -24.26 -3.10 10.99
C ALA A 157 -23.14 -3.73 11.83
N ALA A 158 -21.94 -3.20 11.74
CA ALA A 158 -20.78 -3.63 12.55
C ALA A 158 -21.09 -3.60 14.05
N TRP A 159 -21.73 -2.55 14.54
CA TRP A 159 -22.16 -2.45 15.93
C TRP A 159 -23.12 -3.56 16.34
N THR A 160 -24.10 -3.85 15.49
CA THR A 160 -25.11 -4.90 15.76
C THR A 160 -24.45 -6.28 15.92
N ASP A 161 -23.49 -6.59 15.08
CA ASP A 161 -22.79 -7.86 15.15
C ASP A 161 -21.80 -7.93 16.33
N LEU A 162 -21.11 -6.85 16.63
CA LEU A 162 -20.25 -6.79 17.82
C LEU A 162 -21.06 -6.93 19.13
N GLN A 163 -22.28 -6.44 19.19
CA GLN A 163 -23.16 -6.71 20.35
C GLN A 163 -23.49 -8.19 20.51
N ARG A 164 -23.71 -8.91 19.41
CA ARG A 164 -23.90 -10.36 19.44
C ARG A 164 -22.64 -11.08 19.94
N VAL A 165 -21.46 -10.65 19.47
CA VAL A 165 -20.16 -11.16 19.94
C VAL A 165 -20.03 -10.95 21.44
N LEU A 166 -20.28 -9.75 21.95
CA LEU A 166 -20.16 -9.39 23.36
C LEU A 166 -21.17 -10.12 24.26
N SER A 167 -22.34 -10.50 23.72
CA SER A 167 -23.36 -11.27 24.46
C SER A 167 -23.05 -12.76 24.50
N SER A 168 -22.03 -13.23 23.77
CA SER A 168 -21.63 -14.64 23.78
C SER A 168 -20.99 -15.04 25.12
N PRO A 169 -21.37 -16.18 25.69
CA PRO A 169 -20.79 -16.65 26.95
C PRO A 169 -19.35 -17.22 26.80
N ARG A 170 -18.77 -17.22 25.63
CA ARG A 170 -17.47 -17.84 25.36
C ARG A 170 -16.28 -16.94 25.72
N ALA A 171 -15.27 -17.53 26.35
CA ALA A 171 -14.06 -16.86 26.77
C ALA A 171 -13.22 -16.25 25.62
N TRP A 172 -13.38 -16.74 24.38
CA TRP A 172 -12.63 -16.23 23.23
C TRP A 172 -12.99 -14.77 22.87
N VAL A 173 -14.20 -14.33 23.17
CA VAL A 173 -14.63 -12.92 23.00
C VAL A 173 -13.66 -11.97 23.68
N VAL A 174 -13.11 -12.38 24.82
CA VAL A 174 -12.09 -11.60 25.55
C VAL A 174 -10.71 -11.75 24.93
N ASN A 175 -10.47 -12.86 24.21
CA ASN A 175 -9.15 -13.23 23.71
C ASN A 175 -8.86 -12.78 22.28
N ASP A 176 -9.83 -12.20 21.56
CA ASP A 176 -9.75 -12.02 20.10
C ASP A 176 -9.89 -10.56 19.64
N GLY A 177 -9.47 -9.61 20.45
CA GLY A 177 -9.45 -8.20 20.07
C GLY A 177 -10.83 -7.53 19.98
N THR A 178 -11.90 -8.15 20.52
CA THR A 178 -13.25 -7.58 20.47
C THR A 178 -13.30 -6.20 21.14
N PHE A 179 -12.64 -6.02 22.27
CA PHE A 179 -12.60 -4.73 22.96
C PHE A 179 -11.87 -3.67 22.13
N PHE A 180 -10.79 -4.07 21.45
CA PHE A 180 -10.09 -3.21 20.52
C PHE A 180 -11.01 -2.77 19.38
N THR A 181 -11.67 -3.72 18.70
CA THR A 181 -12.59 -3.42 17.59
C THR A 181 -13.74 -2.49 18.00
N MET A 182 -14.31 -2.71 19.19
CA MET A 182 -15.31 -1.80 19.77
C MET A 182 -14.74 -0.40 20.02
N GLY A 183 -13.53 -0.33 20.56
CA GLY A 183 -12.82 0.94 20.76
C GLY A 183 -12.60 1.70 19.47
N VAL A 184 -12.16 0.99 18.41
CA VAL A 184 -11.92 1.58 17.08
C VAL A 184 -13.22 2.09 16.48
N LEU A 185 -14.30 1.33 16.51
CA LEU A 185 -15.62 1.75 16.05
C LEU A 185 -16.07 3.04 16.73
N MET A 186 -16.03 3.07 18.07
CA MET A 186 -16.38 4.27 18.84
C MET A 186 -15.47 5.47 18.54
N TYR A 187 -14.19 5.23 18.28
CA TYR A 187 -13.24 6.28 17.91
C TYR A 187 -13.61 6.93 16.57
N TRP A 188 -13.94 6.15 15.55
CA TRP A 188 -14.34 6.67 14.25
C TRP A 188 -15.70 7.38 14.27
N GLU A 189 -16.63 6.92 15.11
CA GLU A 189 -17.89 7.62 15.39
C GLU A 189 -17.70 8.87 16.27
N ARG A 190 -16.46 9.22 16.64
CA ARG A 190 -16.10 10.33 17.54
C ARG A 190 -16.68 10.23 18.96
N ARG A 191 -17.08 9.07 19.38
CA ARG A 191 -17.55 8.72 20.72
C ARG A 191 -16.38 8.43 21.65
N PHE A 192 -15.48 9.42 21.81
CA PHE A 192 -14.17 9.24 22.42
C PHE A 192 -14.19 8.76 23.88
N ARG A 193 -15.22 9.10 24.66
CA ARG A 193 -15.35 8.57 26.04
C ARG A 193 -15.60 7.06 26.06
N GLU A 194 -16.46 6.58 25.18
CA GLU A 194 -16.76 5.15 25.05
C GLU A 194 -15.57 4.41 24.46
N ALA A 195 -14.94 4.96 23.42
CA ALA A 195 -13.71 4.41 22.88
C ALA A 195 -12.62 4.23 23.96
N THR A 196 -12.42 5.25 24.80
CA THR A 196 -11.48 5.16 25.95
C THR A 196 -11.81 3.98 26.84
N SER A 197 -13.10 3.82 27.23
CA SER A 197 -13.53 2.73 28.10
C SER A 197 -13.27 1.34 27.49
N TRP A 198 -13.44 1.18 26.17
CA TRP A 198 -13.17 -0.08 25.50
C TRP A 198 -11.67 -0.36 25.40
N PHE A 199 -10.85 0.62 25.01
CA PHE A 199 -9.39 0.45 24.96
C PHE A 199 -8.77 0.20 26.34
N GLU A 200 -9.27 0.86 27.39
CA GLU A 200 -8.80 0.60 28.76
C GLU A 200 -9.13 -0.81 29.26
N ARG A 201 -10.16 -1.46 28.71
CA ARG A 201 -10.49 -2.87 28.97
C ARG A 201 -9.60 -3.82 28.19
N ASP A 202 -9.16 -3.43 26.98
CA ASP A 202 -8.30 -4.23 26.12
C ASP A 202 -6.85 -4.28 26.63
N VAL A 203 -6.28 -3.14 27.00
CA VAL A 203 -4.87 -3.01 27.42
C VAL A 203 -4.44 -4.01 28.50
N PRO A 204 -5.21 -4.29 29.59
CA PRO A 204 -4.81 -5.25 30.61
C PRO A 204 -4.70 -6.69 30.14
N LEU A 205 -5.36 -7.04 29.03
CA LEU A 205 -5.33 -8.38 28.48
C LEU A 205 -3.96 -8.75 27.88
N LYS A 206 -3.16 -7.74 27.51
CA LYS A 206 -1.82 -7.88 26.90
C LYS A 206 -1.81 -8.79 25.67
N GLN A 207 -2.86 -8.70 24.87
CA GLN A 207 -3.05 -9.48 23.65
C GLN A 207 -2.68 -8.70 22.40
N LEU A 208 -3.07 -9.23 21.23
CA LEU A 208 -2.64 -8.80 19.90
C LEU A 208 -2.73 -7.29 19.64
N HIS A 209 -3.71 -6.58 20.23
CA HIS A 209 -3.99 -5.17 19.97
C HIS A 209 -3.77 -4.24 21.17
N ALA A 210 -3.10 -4.69 22.23
CA ALA A 210 -2.92 -3.86 23.41
C ALA A 210 -2.01 -2.64 23.16
N ASP A 211 -1.05 -2.75 22.24
CA ASP A 211 -0.22 -1.62 21.79
C ASP A 211 -1.01 -0.65 20.92
N ASP A 212 -1.86 -1.14 20.01
CA ASP A 212 -2.79 -0.32 19.25
C ASP A 212 -3.74 0.46 20.18
N SER A 213 -4.31 -0.22 21.18
CA SER A 213 -5.20 0.40 22.17
C SER A 213 -4.50 1.54 22.93
N LEU A 214 -3.25 1.35 23.38
CA LEU A 214 -2.46 2.40 24.01
C LEU A 214 -2.19 3.58 23.06
N PHE A 215 -1.99 3.31 21.79
CA PHE A 215 -1.81 4.34 20.78
C PHE A 215 -3.09 5.17 20.57
N TYR A 216 -4.27 4.52 20.44
CA TYR A 216 -5.55 5.23 20.35
C TYR A 216 -5.85 6.03 21.61
N LEU A 217 -5.57 5.50 22.80
CA LEU A 217 -5.68 6.23 24.08
C LEU A 217 -4.79 7.48 24.08
N THR A 218 -3.56 7.38 23.57
CA THR A 218 -2.67 8.54 23.41
C THR A 218 -3.30 9.60 22.52
N GLN A 219 -3.83 9.21 21.37
CA GLN A 219 -4.48 10.15 20.43
C GLN A 219 -5.73 10.81 21.04
N ILE A 220 -6.58 10.05 21.71
CA ILE A 220 -7.78 10.57 22.38
C ILE A 220 -7.39 11.58 23.49
N ALA A 221 -6.37 11.28 24.26
CA ALA A 221 -5.88 12.18 25.29
C ALA A 221 -5.33 13.49 24.69
N LEU A 222 -4.55 13.42 23.61
CA LEU A 222 -4.05 14.60 22.88
C LEU A 222 -5.18 15.46 22.32
N ARG A 223 -6.19 14.86 21.70
CA ARG A 223 -7.39 15.58 21.20
C ARG A 223 -8.17 16.26 22.31
N GLY A 224 -8.20 15.65 23.48
CA GLY A 224 -8.84 16.21 24.69
C GLY A 224 -7.99 17.20 25.47
N GLY A 225 -6.77 17.53 25.01
CA GLY A 225 -5.85 18.43 25.71
C GLY A 225 -5.26 17.85 27.00
N ARG A 226 -5.35 16.54 27.22
CA ARG A 226 -4.90 15.85 28.43
C ARG A 226 -3.45 15.36 28.25
N ASP A 227 -2.50 16.29 28.23
CA ASP A 227 -1.09 16.01 27.91
C ASP A 227 -0.42 15.02 28.89
N GLY A 228 -0.81 15.05 30.17
CA GLY A 228 -0.30 14.12 31.17
C GLY A 228 -0.71 12.68 30.88
N ASP A 229 -2.00 12.48 30.56
CA ASP A 229 -2.52 11.15 30.20
C ASP A 229 -1.89 10.66 28.90
N ALA A 230 -1.80 11.54 27.90
CA ALA A 230 -1.20 11.20 26.61
C ALA A 230 0.26 10.72 26.77
N LEU A 231 1.04 11.43 27.58
CA LEU A 231 2.42 11.03 27.89
C LEU A 231 2.45 9.69 28.63
N ALA A 232 1.55 9.48 29.60
CA ALA A 232 1.50 8.23 30.36
C ALA A 232 1.20 7.03 29.43
N TYR A 233 0.21 7.13 28.55
CA TYR A 233 -0.12 6.08 27.59
C TYR A 233 1.02 5.84 26.58
N ALA A 234 1.59 6.90 26.00
CA ALA A 234 2.71 6.78 25.06
C ALA A 234 3.96 6.17 25.71
N THR A 235 4.27 6.56 26.97
CA THR A 235 5.39 5.99 27.72
C THR A 235 5.17 4.52 28.03
N ARG A 236 3.94 4.15 28.40
CA ARG A 236 3.57 2.76 28.64
C ARG A 236 3.68 1.93 27.36
N LEU A 237 3.17 2.45 26.23
CA LEU A 237 3.31 1.83 24.91
C LEU A 237 4.79 1.57 24.58
N ALA A 238 5.63 2.57 24.72
CA ALA A 238 7.07 2.47 24.46
C ALA A 238 7.79 1.50 25.41
N THR A 239 7.31 1.35 26.65
CA THR A 239 7.94 0.50 27.66
C THR A 239 7.49 -0.95 27.57
N ASP A 240 6.18 -1.18 27.47
CA ASP A 240 5.58 -2.50 27.46
C ASP A 240 5.73 -3.18 26.09
N TYR A 241 5.73 -2.37 25.00
CA TYR A 241 5.78 -2.82 23.59
C TYR A 241 6.89 -2.12 22.79
N PRO A 242 8.17 -2.22 23.19
CA PRO A 242 9.27 -1.47 22.54
C PRO A 242 9.54 -1.88 21.08
N LYS A 243 9.00 -3.02 20.63
CA LYS A 243 9.09 -3.51 19.24
C LYS A 243 7.89 -3.10 18.38
N SER A 244 6.85 -2.54 18.99
CA SER A 244 5.70 -2.02 18.24
C SER A 244 6.12 -0.85 17.35
N PRO A 245 5.68 -0.82 16.08
CA PRO A 245 5.92 0.33 15.21
C PRO A 245 5.29 1.62 15.74
N LEU A 246 4.28 1.50 16.62
CA LEU A 246 3.54 2.60 17.23
C LEU A 246 4.26 3.22 18.43
N ALA A 247 5.25 2.53 19.02
CA ALA A 247 5.95 2.98 20.22
C ALA A 247 6.63 4.35 20.03
N ALA A 248 7.42 4.50 18.98
CA ALA A 248 8.05 5.76 18.65
C ALA A 248 7.04 6.81 18.19
N GLN A 249 6.00 6.41 17.46
CA GLN A 249 4.95 7.30 16.98
C GLN A 249 4.16 7.93 18.12
N GLY A 250 3.78 7.16 19.13
CA GLY A 250 3.04 7.67 20.29
C GLY A 250 3.82 8.77 21.02
N LEU A 251 5.10 8.54 21.32
CA LEU A 251 5.96 9.56 21.96
C LEU A 251 6.17 10.78 21.05
N PHE A 252 6.35 10.57 19.75
CA PHE A 252 6.51 11.65 18.77
C PHE A 252 5.29 12.58 18.76
N LEU A 253 4.07 12.03 18.71
CA LEU A 253 2.83 12.83 18.70
C LEU A 253 2.68 13.68 19.98
N VAL A 254 3.08 13.15 21.12
CA VAL A 254 3.08 13.92 22.37
C VAL A 254 4.09 15.06 22.32
N ALA A 255 5.28 14.82 21.77
CA ALA A 255 6.30 15.87 21.61
C ALA A 255 5.83 16.96 20.63
N GLU A 256 5.21 16.57 19.51
CA GLU A 256 4.64 17.48 18.51
C GLU A 256 3.55 18.37 19.11
N ALA A 257 2.59 17.78 19.82
CA ALA A 257 1.54 18.54 20.51
C ALA A 257 2.10 19.54 21.55
N ARG A 258 3.18 19.20 22.25
CA ARG A 258 3.88 20.13 23.14
C ARG A 258 4.56 21.28 22.40
N ALA A 259 5.19 20.99 21.25
CA ALA A 259 5.80 22.00 20.40
C ALA A 259 4.76 23.00 19.86
N GLU A 260 3.63 22.51 19.38
CA GLU A 260 2.51 23.32 18.90
C GLU A 260 1.92 24.25 19.98
N ARG A 261 1.89 23.79 21.22
CA ARG A 261 1.42 24.57 22.38
C ARG A 261 2.49 25.50 22.97
N GLY A 262 3.67 25.59 22.34
CA GLY A 262 4.74 26.49 22.76
C GLY A 262 5.62 25.92 23.88
N ALA A 263 5.40 24.70 24.36
CA ALA A 263 6.23 24.03 25.36
C ALA A 263 7.51 23.46 24.73
N THR A 264 8.26 24.31 24.02
CA THR A 264 9.37 23.92 23.13
C THR A 264 10.46 23.12 23.83
N GLY A 265 10.84 23.49 25.07
CA GLY A 265 11.87 22.76 25.83
C GLY A 265 11.44 21.33 26.20
N ALA A 266 10.17 21.17 26.64
CA ALA A 266 9.63 19.84 26.94
C ALA A 266 9.44 19.00 25.67
N ALA A 267 9.08 19.62 24.54
CA ALA A 267 9.02 18.95 23.24
C ALA A 267 10.40 18.48 22.79
N GLN A 268 11.40 19.35 22.86
CA GLN A 268 12.78 19.03 22.47
C GLN A 268 13.35 17.86 23.28
N THR A 269 13.10 17.85 24.60
CA THR A 269 13.54 16.74 25.48
C THR A 269 12.91 15.42 25.04
N LEU A 270 11.59 15.41 24.81
CA LEU A 270 10.87 14.19 24.43
C LEU A 270 11.22 13.71 23.02
N TYR A 271 11.42 14.63 22.06
CA TYR A 271 11.92 14.28 20.73
C TYR A 271 13.31 13.63 20.81
N LYS A 272 14.22 14.21 21.61
CA LYS A 272 15.56 13.64 21.80
C LYS A 272 15.49 12.24 22.39
N GLU A 273 14.73 12.05 23.47
CA GLU A 273 14.54 10.75 24.11
C GLU A 273 13.94 9.72 23.13
N THR A 274 12.89 10.11 22.41
CA THR A 274 12.24 9.25 21.40
C THR A 274 13.22 8.82 20.32
N GLY A 275 13.99 9.77 19.81
CA GLY A 275 14.93 9.51 18.73
C GLY A 275 16.15 8.68 19.16
N GLU A 276 16.67 8.90 20.36
CA GLU A 276 17.79 8.10 20.90
C GLU A 276 17.36 6.65 21.18
N ARG A 277 16.10 6.46 21.59
CA ARG A 277 15.56 5.13 21.88
C ARG A 277 15.19 4.35 20.64
N PHE A 278 14.67 5.02 19.58
CA PHE A 278 14.16 4.39 18.37
C PHE A 278 14.80 4.93 17.07
N PRO A 279 16.12 5.09 16.97
CA PRO A 279 16.77 5.89 15.91
C PRO A 279 16.59 5.33 14.49
N LYS A 280 16.25 4.04 14.36
CA LYS A 280 16.06 3.35 13.07
C LYS A 280 14.60 3.30 12.61
N THR A 281 13.67 3.73 13.46
CA THR A 281 12.25 3.82 13.08
C THR A 281 11.96 5.14 12.38
N LEU A 282 10.89 5.18 11.59
CA LEU A 282 10.44 6.40 10.91
C LEU A 282 10.26 7.57 11.92
N TRP A 283 9.53 7.34 12.98
CA TRP A 283 9.18 8.37 13.97
C TRP A 283 10.33 8.73 14.91
N GLY A 284 11.18 7.77 15.24
CA GLY A 284 12.38 8.04 16.05
C GLY A 284 13.41 8.87 15.27
N SER A 285 13.68 8.53 14.01
CA SER A 285 14.56 9.33 13.16
C SER A 285 13.98 10.72 12.85
N ARG A 286 12.66 10.82 12.67
CA ARG A 286 11.96 12.10 12.56
C ARG A 286 12.11 12.94 13.82
N ALA A 287 11.96 12.33 15.00
CA ALA A 287 12.13 13.01 16.29
C ALA A 287 13.54 13.63 16.44
N LEU A 288 14.58 12.87 16.08
CA LEU A 288 15.94 13.41 16.06
C LEU A 288 16.08 14.62 15.13
N TRP A 289 15.44 14.57 13.97
CA TRP A 289 15.45 15.69 13.02
C TRP A 289 14.74 16.93 13.61
N GLU A 290 13.59 16.76 14.28
CA GLU A 290 12.84 17.85 14.91
C GLU A 290 13.62 18.59 16.00
N VAL A 291 14.53 17.91 16.71
CA VAL A 291 15.45 18.59 17.65
C VAL A 291 16.25 19.68 16.94
N GLY A 292 16.87 19.34 15.79
CA GLY A 292 17.62 20.32 14.98
C GLY A 292 16.72 21.43 14.44
N TRP A 293 15.48 21.10 14.05
CA TRP A 293 14.51 22.06 13.53
C TRP A 293 14.11 23.10 14.59
N LEU A 294 13.81 22.68 15.81
CA LEU A 294 13.49 23.58 16.93
C LEU A 294 14.66 24.50 17.28
N LEU A 295 15.88 23.97 17.31
CA LEU A 295 17.10 24.74 17.56
C LEU A 295 17.35 25.78 16.46
N SER A 296 17.17 25.42 15.19
CA SER A 296 17.36 26.35 14.07
C SER A 296 16.36 27.51 14.10
N ARG A 297 15.09 27.22 14.44
CA ARG A 297 14.06 28.26 14.57
C ARG A 297 14.32 29.25 15.70
N SER A 298 15.09 28.86 16.71
CA SER A 298 15.54 29.74 17.80
C SER A 298 16.90 30.41 17.51
N GLY A 299 17.42 30.28 16.27
CA GLY A 299 18.68 30.87 15.86
C GLY A 299 19.94 30.15 16.38
N GLN A 300 19.79 29.03 17.05
CA GLN A 300 20.87 28.23 17.63
C GLN A 300 21.53 27.31 16.57
N TRP A 301 22.05 27.92 15.48
CA TRP A 301 22.50 27.20 14.30
C TRP A 301 23.64 26.20 14.58
N SER A 302 24.57 26.52 15.52
CA SER A 302 25.64 25.57 15.86
C SER A 302 25.07 24.33 16.53
N ALA A 303 24.16 24.49 17.50
CA ALA A 303 23.52 23.37 18.17
C ALA A 303 22.60 22.59 17.21
N ALA A 304 21.89 23.29 16.31
CA ALA A 304 21.08 22.65 15.26
C ALA A 304 21.93 21.75 14.35
N ARG A 305 23.10 22.24 13.92
CA ARG A 305 24.05 21.47 13.11
C ARG A 305 24.49 20.20 13.83
N ASP A 306 24.83 20.30 15.13
CA ASP A 306 25.26 19.15 15.94
C ASP A 306 24.13 18.14 16.11
N ALA A 307 22.91 18.62 16.39
CA ALA A 307 21.73 17.78 16.51
C ALA A 307 21.44 17.01 15.21
N TRP A 308 21.45 17.68 14.05
CA TRP A 308 21.23 17.03 12.77
C TRP A 308 22.36 16.09 12.37
N ALA A 309 23.63 16.44 12.62
CA ALA A 309 24.76 15.53 12.39
C ALA A 309 24.61 14.26 13.22
N ARG A 310 24.26 14.41 14.51
CA ARG A 310 23.97 13.27 15.41
C ARG A 310 22.77 12.44 14.93
N ALA A 311 21.71 13.10 14.46
CA ALA A 311 20.55 12.43 13.86
C ALA A 311 20.97 11.61 12.64
N GLY A 312 21.81 12.16 11.75
CA GLY A 312 22.33 11.45 10.57
C GLY A 312 23.16 10.22 10.93
N GLU A 313 23.97 10.29 12.01
CA GLU A 313 24.72 9.14 12.52
C GLU A 313 23.80 8.05 13.09
N LEU A 314 22.87 8.43 13.98
CA LEU A 314 21.99 7.49 14.65
C LEU A 314 20.98 6.81 13.69
N SER A 315 20.51 7.55 12.69
CA SER A 315 19.60 7.02 11.65
C SER A 315 20.34 6.47 10.43
N ALA A 316 21.67 6.31 10.48
CA ALA A 316 22.46 5.75 9.36
C ALA A 316 21.87 4.41 8.89
N GLY A 317 21.78 4.24 7.56
CA GLY A 317 21.10 3.10 6.93
C GLY A 317 19.59 3.28 6.76
N THR A 318 19.02 4.45 7.06
CA THR A 318 17.64 4.82 6.73
C THR A 318 17.63 6.04 5.80
N THR A 319 16.57 6.22 5.03
CA THR A 319 16.39 7.41 4.16
C THR A 319 16.33 8.73 4.95
N ALA A 320 15.93 8.67 6.23
CA ALA A 320 15.87 9.82 7.12
C ALA A 320 17.26 10.43 7.42
N ALA A 321 18.34 9.64 7.32
CA ALA A 321 19.70 10.15 7.47
C ALA A 321 20.04 11.20 6.40
N ALA A 322 19.50 11.08 5.19
CA ALA A 322 19.71 12.04 4.10
C ALA A 322 19.24 13.45 4.47
N SER A 323 18.04 13.58 5.03
CA SER A 323 17.50 14.87 5.49
C SER A 323 18.35 15.47 6.61
N SER A 324 18.77 14.63 7.56
CA SER A 324 19.60 15.05 8.69
C SER A 324 20.96 15.58 8.24
N TRP A 325 21.65 14.88 7.34
CA TRP A 325 22.93 15.36 6.77
C TRP A 325 22.74 16.64 5.94
N TYR A 326 21.67 16.71 5.14
CA TYR A 326 21.36 17.89 4.36
C TYR A 326 21.17 19.14 5.25
N TRP A 327 20.36 19.02 6.30
CA TRP A 327 20.09 20.14 7.20
C TRP A 327 21.27 20.46 8.12
N ALA A 328 22.12 19.49 8.48
CA ALA A 328 23.40 19.74 9.14
C ALA A 328 24.32 20.60 8.24
N ALA A 329 24.36 20.31 6.94
CA ALA A 329 25.10 21.11 5.97
C ALA A 329 24.54 22.54 5.85
N ARG A 330 23.21 22.69 5.80
CA ARG A 330 22.54 24.00 5.78
C ARG A 330 22.90 24.84 7.03
N ALA A 331 22.86 24.22 8.21
CA ALA A 331 23.22 24.88 9.46
C ALA A 331 24.73 25.25 9.49
N ALA A 332 25.62 24.37 8.99
CA ALA A 332 27.04 24.67 8.86
C ALA A 332 27.31 25.87 7.95
N THR A 333 26.54 26.01 6.85
CA THR A 333 26.57 27.18 5.97
C THR A 333 26.19 28.46 6.72
N GLN A 334 25.15 28.43 7.54
CA GLN A 334 24.69 29.59 8.32
C GLN A 334 25.73 30.08 9.34
N ILE A 335 26.55 29.20 9.89
CA ILE A 335 27.64 29.54 10.83
C ILE A 335 29.00 29.76 10.14
N GLY A 336 29.04 29.83 8.81
CA GLY A 336 30.25 30.09 8.06
C GLY A 336 31.26 28.93 7.98
N ARG A 337 30.85 27.69 8.34
CA ARG A 337 31.71 26.49 8.35
C ARG A 337 31.55 25.72 7.04
N ALA A 338 32.17 26.27 5.96
CA ALA A 338 32.12 25.69 4.62
C ALA A 338 32.69 24.25 4.55
N ASP A 339 33.68 23.94 5.37
CA ASP A 339 34.29 22.61 5.52
C ASP A 339 33.25 21.57 5.98
N LEU A 340 32.54 21.87 7.05
CA LEU A 340 31.49 21.00 7.61
C LEU A 340 30.25 20.91 6.71
N ALA A 341 29.92 22.03 6.03
CA ALA A 341 28.82 22.04 5.08
C ALA A 341 29.11 21.10 3.90
N SER A 342 30.31 21.20 3.30
CA SER A 342 30.71 20.34 2.19
C SER A 342 30.77 18.87 2.58
N ASP A 343 31.27 18.51 3.77
CA ASP A 343 31.29 17.12 4.25
C ASP A 343 29.88 16.56 4.41
N SER A 344 29.00 17.31 5.07
CA SER A 344 27.63 16.86 5.32
C SER A 344 26.81 16.72 4.03
N TYR A 345 26.92 17.68 3.09
CA TYR A 345 26.29 17.55 1.76
C TYR A 345 26.82 16.34 1.01
N ARG A 346 28.16 16.10 1.06
CA ARG A 346 28.76 14.95 0.39
C ARG A 346 28.24 13.63 0.95
N ARG A 347 28.07 13.51 2.27
CA ARG A 347 27.47 12.34 2.91
C ARG A 347 26.03 12.11 2.40
N ALA A 348 25.19 13.15 2.39
CA ALA A 348 23.84 13.05 1.84
C ALA A 348 23.84 12.63 0.37
N ALA A 349 24.65 13.29 -0.48
CA ALA A 349 24.68 13.06 -1.92
C ALA A 349 25.23 11.68 -2.31
N THR A 350 26.26 11.19 -1.60
CA THR A 350 26.94 9.94 -1.99
C THR A 350 26.29 8.69 -1.39
N LEU A 351 25.73 8.80 -0.17
CA LEU A 351 25.13 7.66 0.51
C LEU A 351 23.63 7.53 0.27
N TYR A 352 22.94 8.60 -0.17
CA TYR A 352 21.49 8.64 -0.28
C TYR A 352 21.02 9.32 -1.57
N GLY A 353 21.72 9.13 -2.68
CA GLY A 353 21.46 9.82 -3.95
C GLY A 353 20.12 9.48 -4.59
N ASP A 354 19.50 8.37 -4.20
CA ASP A 354 18.14 7.97 -4.59
C ASP A 354 17.03 8.71 -3.82
N THR A 355 17.40 9.50 -2.79
CA THR A 355 16.44 10.25 -1.96
C THR A 355 16.38 11.73 -2.36
N TYR A 356 15.27 12.40 -2.05
CA TYR A 356 15.09 13.82 -2.27
C TYR A 356 16.27 14.66 -1.73
N TYR A 357 16.66 14.49 -0.47
CA TYR A 357 17.73 15.27 0.14
C TYR A 357 19.13 14.92 -0.37
N GLY A 358 19.34 13.66 -0.78
CA GLY A 358 20.58 13.27 -1.46
C GLY A 358 20.73 13.97 -2.80
N GLN A 359 19.65 14.07 -3.56
CA GLN A 359 19.60 14.78 -4.84
C GLN A 359 19.81 16.29 -4.67
N GLN A 360 19.14 16.90 -3.68
CA GLN A 360 19.34 18.32 -3.35
C GLN A 360 20.78 18.60 -2.91
N ALA A 361 21.39 17.71 -2.13
CA ALA A 361 22.79 17.84 -1.71
C ALA A 361 23.75 17.75 -2.89
N ALA A 362 23.53 16.84 -3.83
CA ALA A 362 24.31 16.75 -5.06
C ALA A 362 24.22 18.05 -5.88
N ALA A 363 23.01 18.61 -6.02
CA ALA A 363 22.79 19.89 -6.71
C ALA A 363 23.52 21.05 -6.01
N LYS A 364 23.52 21.14 -4.66
CA LYS A 364 24.27 22.16 -3.90
C LYS A 364 25.78 22.07 -4.10
N LEU A 365 26.30 20.86 -4.35
CA LEU A 365 27.73 20.64 -4.62
C LEU A 365 28.12 20.73 -6.11
N GLY A 366 27.15 20.90 -7.01
CA GLY A 366 27.37 20.80 -8.46
C GLY A 366 27.84 19.39 -8.90
N MET A 367 27.48 18.37 -8.15
CA MET A 367 27.83 16.97 -8.43
C MET A 367 26.71 16.26 -9.21
N PRO A 368 27.08 15.31 -10.10
CA PRO A 368 26.06 14.46 -10.69
C PRO A 368 25.38 13.59 -9.61
N MET A 369 24.10 13.30 -9.82
CA MET A 369 23.36 12.36 -8.99
C MET A 369 24.00 10.97 -9.06
N ARG A 370 24.16 10.32 -7.92
CA ARG A 370 24.73 8.98 -7.83
C ARG A 370 23.72 8.04 -7.16
N VAL A 371 23.26 7.06 -7.91
CA VAL A 371 22.45 5.96 -7.40
C VAL A 371 23.26 4.69 -7.47
N ALA A 372 23.24 3.91 -6.41
CA ALA A 372 23.97 2.66 -6.38
C ALA A 372 23.23 1.60 -7.21
N ILE A 373 23.93 1.03 -8.20
CA ILE A 373 23.47 -0.12 -8.98
C ILE A 373 24.19 -1.35 -8.47
N GLU A 374 23.43 -2.41 -8.23
CA GLU A 374 24.00 -3.72 -7.99
C GLU A 374 24.23 -4.43 -9.33
N SER A 375 25.45 -4.95 -9.52
CA SER A 375 25.81 -5.68 -10.74
C SER A 375 25.33 -7.13 -10.74
N ALA A 376 24.66 -7.57 -9.68
CA ALA A 376 24.15 -8.94 -9.59
C ALA A 376 22.98 -9.16 -10.56
N SER A 377 23.08 -10.23 -11.33
CA SER A 377 21.95 -10.77 -12.10
C SER A 377 20.82 -11.15 -11.14
N ALA A 378 19.62 -10.70 -11.44
CA ALA A 378 18.41 -11.11 -10.71
C ALA A 378 17.97 -12.54 -11.09
N ASP A 379 18.86 -13.36 -11.68
CA ASP A 379 18.51 -14.69 -12.17
C ASP A 379 18.44 -15.69 -11.00
N VAL A 380 17.25 -16.22 -10.80
CA VAL A 380 17.05 -17.39 -9.92
C VAL A 380 17.44 -18.64 -10.70
N PRO A 381 18.35 -19.50 -10.17
CA PRO A 381 18.74 -20.73 -10.85
C PRO A 381 17.54 -21.64 -11.14
N ALA A 382 17.60 -22.38 -12.25
CA ALA A 382 16.58 -23.36 -12.59
C ALA A 382 16.50 -24.44 -11.50
N GLY A 383 15.28 -24.90 -11.21
CA GLY A 383 15.02 -25.93 -10.20
C GLY A 383 14.90 -25.43 -8.75
N VAL A 384 15.30 -24.18 -8.45
CA VAL A 384 15.15 -23.59 -7.10
C VAL A 384 13.69 -23.27 -6.80
N VAL A 385 12.95 -22.76 -7.79
CA VAL A 385 11.53 -22.45 -7.68
C VAL A 385 10.80 -23.10 -8.87
N PRO A 386 10.15 -24.25 -8.69
CA PRO A 386 9.53 -25.01 -9.80
C PRO A 386 8.49 -24.20 -10.59
N THR A 387 7.74 -23.33 -9.91
CA THR A 387 6.78 -22.42 -10.57
C THR A 387 7.48 -21.41 -11.48
N LEU A 388 8.69 -20.98 -11.14
CA LEU A 388 9.48 -20.09 -11.99
C LEU A 388 10.00 -20.80 -13.26
N ASP A 389 10.28 -22.09 -13.18
CA ASP A 389 10.65 -22.87 -14.37
C ASP A 389 9.43 -23.05 -15.30
N ARG A 390 8.24 -23.28 -14.74
CA ARG A 390 6.98 -23.30 -15.51
C ARG A 390 6.69 -21.93 -16.15
N PHE A 391 6.88 -20.84 -15.41
CA PHE A 391 6.78 -19.49 -15.96
C PHE A 391 7.66 -19.31 -17.19
N ARG A 392 8.93 -19.69 -17.14
CA ARG A 392 9.87 -19.53 -18.26
C ARG A 392 9.42 -20.27 -19.52
N GLU A 393 8.93 -21.49 -19.36
CA GLU A 393 8.41 -22.29 -20.48
C GLU A 393 7.11 -21.72 -21.06
N LEU A 394 6.18 -21.29 -20.20
CA LEU A 394 4.91 -20.69 -20.64
C LEU A 394 5.13 -19.34 -21.32
N ASP A 395 6.07 -18.54 -20.82
CA ASP A 395 6.44 -17.26 -21.41
C ASP A 395 7.07 -17.46 -22.81
N ALA A 396 7.95 -18.45 -22.96
CA ALA A 396 8.53 -18.84 -24.24
C ALA A 396 7.47 -19.33 -25.26
N LEU A 397 6.36 -19.90 -24.75
CA LEU A 397 5.20 -20.33 -25.57
C LEU A 397 4.17 -19.22 -25.76
N ALA A 398 4.44 -17.99 -25.32
CA ALA A 398 3.53 -16.85 -25.34
C ALA A 398 2.17 -17.10 -24.63
N GLN A 399 2.13 -18.02 -23.66
CA GLN A 399 0.97 -18.29 -22.82
C GLN A 399 0.94 -17.28 -21.65
N THR A 400 0.54 -16.06 -21.98
CA THR A 400 0.72 -14.85 -21.13
C THR A 400 0.04 -14.96 -19.76
N ASP A 401 -1.21 -15.44 -19.73
CA ASP A 401 -2.00 -15.48 -18.48
C ASP A 401 -1.48 -16.60 -17.56
N ASP A 402 -1.22 -17.79 -18.11
CA ASP A 402 -0.67 -18.89 -17.33
C ASP A 402 0.75 -18.60 -16.85
N ALA A 403 1.57 -17.94 -17.68
CA ALA A 403 2.91 -17.49 -17.27
C ALA A 403 2.82 -16.49 -16.10
N THR A 404 1.89 -15.56 -16.15
CA THR A 404 1.69 -14.60 -15.06
C THR A 404 1.25 -15.30 -13.77
N ALA A 405 0.30 -16.25 -13.86
CA ALA A 405 -0.15 -17.03 -12.71
C ALA A 405 0.97 -17.86 -12.06
N GLU A 406 1.84 -18.48 -12.87
CA GLU A 406 3.01 -19.21 -12.35
C GLU A 406 4.00 -18.28 -11.65
N LEU A 407 4.18 -17.07 -12.16
CA LEU A 407 5.07 -16.08 -11.55
C LEU A 407 4.47 -15.50 -10.25
N GLU A 408 3.16 -15.31 -10.18
CA GLU A 408 2.45 -14.99 -8.95
C GLU A 408 2.64 -16.09 -7.89
N ALA A 409 2.45 -17.36 -8.27
CA ALA A 409 2.69 -18.49 -7.39
C ALA A 409 4.17 -18.57 -6.94
N ALA A 410 5.11 -18.31 -7.86
CA ALA A 410 6.53 -18.24 -7.53
C ALA A 410 6.83 -17.17 -6.48
N SER A 411 6.19 -16.02 -6.55
CA SER A 411 6.38 -14.92 -5.59
C SER A 411 5.99 -15.28 -4.15
N LEU A 412 5.04 -16.20 -3.99
CA LEU A 412 4.58 -16.69 -2.70
C LEU A 412 5.46 -17.83 -2.16
N LEU A 413 5.97 -18.69 -3.05
CA LEU A 413 6.71 -19.91 -2.73
C LEU A 413 8.23 -19.69 -2.69
N ALA A 414 8.75 -18.62 -3.29
CA ALA A 414 10.17 -18.35 -3.37
C ALA A 414 10.80 -18.22 -1.97
N PRO A 415 11.97 -18.86 -1.75
CA PRO A 415 12.78 -18.60 -0.57
C PRO A 415 13.12 -17.12 -0.42
N ALA A 416 13.38 -16.68 0.81
CA ALA A 416 13.62 -15.25 1.10
C ALA A 416 14.78 -14.66 0.27
N ALA A 417 15.80 -15.45 -0.06
CA ALA A 417 16.95 -14.99 -0.86
C ALA A 417 16.58 -14.68 -2.33
N GLU A 418 15.64 -15.43 -2.91
CA GLU A 418 15.23 -15.31 -4.32
C GLU A 418 13.96 -14.47 -4.50
N ARG A 419 13.23 -14.22 -3.42
CA ARG A 419 11.91 -13.56 -3.47
C ARG A 419 11.96 -12.19 -4.13
N ALA A 420 12.97 -11.39 -3.83
CA ALA A 420 13.13 -10.06 -4.44
C ALA A 420 13.32 -10.13 -5.96
N ALA A 421 14.07 -11.11 -6.46
CA ALA A 421 14.27 -11.32 -7.90
C ALA A 421 12.96 -11.76 -8.57
N VAL A 422 12.21 -12.69 -7.97
CA VAL A 422 10.90 -13.14 -8.49
C VAL A 422 9.90 -11.99 -8.51
N LEU A 423 9.81 -11.20 -7.44
CA LEU A 423 8.94 -10.01 -7.39
C LEU A 423 9.34 -8.96 -8.42
N THR A 424 10.64 -8.80 -8.71
CA THR A 424 11.10 -7.89 -9.77
C THR A 424 10.61 -8.34 -11.14
N LEU A 425 10.71 -9.63 -11.46
CA LEU A 425 10.17 -10.19 -12.70
C LEU A 425 8.66 -9.99 -12.80
N LEU A 426 7.93 -10.26 -11.71
CA LEU A 426 6.48 -10.08 -11.65
C LEU A 426 6.07 -8.61 -11.84
N SER A 427 6.82 -7.68 -11.25
CA SER A 427 6.62 -6.24 -11.44
C SER A 427 6.74 -5.82 -12.92
N VAL A 428 7.78 -6.31 -13.59
CA VAL A 428 7.99 -6.06 -15.03
C VAL A 428 6.82 -6.63 -15.84
N ARG A 429 6.38 -7.85 -15.49
CA ARG A 429 5.27 -8.52 -16.16
C ARG A 429 3.95 -7.74 -16.08
N TYR A 430 3.59 -7.28 -14.88
CA TYR A 430 2.40 -6.44 -14.70
C TYR A 430 2.47 -5.15 -15.52
N THR A 431 3.63 -4.48 -15.50
CA THR A 431 3.81 -3.23 -16.27
C THR A 431 3.67 -3.47 -17.78
N GLN A 432 4.28 -4.53 -18.30
CA GLN A 432 4.17 -4.92 -19.72
C GLN A 432 2.75 -5.35 -20.09
N GLY A 433 2.05 -5.99 -19.16
CA GLY A 433 0.64 -6.39 -19.31
C GLY A 433 -0.37 -5.23 -19.21
N GLY A 434 0.11 -3.97 -19.05
CA GLY A 434 -0.74 -2.79 -19.03
C GLY A 434 -1.26 -2.40 -17.61
N ASP A 435 -0.73 -3.02 -16.56
CA ASP A 435 -1.02 -2.67 -15.16
C ASP A 435 0.21 -2.12 -14.44
N PRO A 436 0.65 -0.89 -14.76
CA PRO A 436 1.82 -0.28 -14.14
C PRO A 436 1.64 -0.02 -12.64
N ARG A 437 0.40 0.13 -12.15
CA ARG A 437 0.13 0.30 -10.72
C ARG A 437 0.50 -0.95 -9.94
N ARG A 438 0.02 -2.13 -10.35
CA ARG A 438 0.46 -3.41 -9.76
C ARG A 438 1.97 -3.59 -9.93
N GLY A 439 2.52 -3.23 -11.08
CA GLY A 439 3.94 -3.27 -11.35
C GLY A 439 4.75 -2.49 -10.33
N ILE A 440 4.44 -1.21 -10.08
CA ILE A 440 5.13 -0.36 -9.11
C ILE A 440 4.98 -0.91 -7.69
N ASN A 441 3.77 -1.32 -7.27
CA ASN A 441 3.55 -1.89 -5.95
C ASN A 441 4.43 -3.13 -5.73
N THR A 442 4.44 -4.05 -6.68
CA THR A 442 5.27 -5.26 -6.62
C THR A 442 6.77 -4.94 -6.63
N ALA A 443 7.21 -3.88 -7.32
CA ALA A 443 8.60 -3.44 -7.27
C ALA A 443 8.98 -2.85 -5.90
N GLU A 444 8.06 -2.16 -5.25
CA GLU A 444 8.24 -1.68 -3.87
C GLU A 444 8.34 -2.87 -2.90
N ASP A 445 7.49 -3.89 -3.05
CA ASP A 445 7.57 -5.13 -2.28
C ASP A 445 8.89 -5.87 -2.53
N ALA A 446 9.37 -5.90 -3.77
CA ALA A 446 10.67 -6.48 -4.13
C ALA A 446 11.84 -5.76 -3.44
N ARG A 447 11.83 -4.43 -3.43
CA ARG A 447 12.82 -3.62 -2.70
C ARG A 447 12.79 -3.92 -1.21
N ASP A 448 11.61 -3.98 -0.63
CA ASP A 448 11.43 -4.21 0.82
C ASP A 448 11.83 -5.65 1.20
N ALA A 449 11.60 -6.63 0.33
CA ALA A 449 12.04 -8.02 0.52
C ALA A 449 13.58 -8.17 0.57
N LEU A 450 14.32 -7.26 -0.07
CA LEU A 450 15.78 -7.23 0.06
C LEU A 450 16.23 -6.86 1.47
N GLY A 451 15.37 -6.20 2.27
CA GLY A 451 15.73 -5.73 3.61
C GLY A 451 16.96 -4.81 3.61
N ALA A 452 17.32 -4.27 2.45
CA ALA A 452 18.55 -3.53 2.29
C ALA A 452 18.44 -2.17 2.99
N PRO A 453 19.38 -1.85 3.91
CA PRO A 453 19.45 -0.51 4.46
C PRO A 453 19.82 0.51 3.35
N ALA A 454 19.37 1.75 3.50
CA ALA A 454 19.86 2.82 2.62
C ALA A 454 21.40 3.01 2.81
N PRO A 455 22.19 3.25 1.75
CA PRO A 455 21.76 3.46 0.37
C PRO A 455 21.28 2.17 -0.29
N HIS A 456 20.13 2.25 -0.95
CA HIS A 456 19.62 1.09 -1.67
C HIS A 456 20.56 0.74 -2.84
N ARG A 457 21.09 -0.47 -2.81
CA ARG A 457 21.81 -1.05 -3.94
C ARG A 457 20.87 -2.00 -4.63
N LEU A 458 20.27 -1.56 -5.72
CA LEU A 458 19.26 -2.35 -6.43
C LEU A 458 19.76 -2.66 -7.85
N PRO A 459 19.42 -3.83 -8.41
CA PRO A 459 19.62 -4.09 -9.83
C PRO A 459 18.96 -3.02 -10.71
N LEU A 460 19.55 -2.73 -11.88
CA LEU A 460 18.99 -1.74 -12.80
C LEU A 460 17.54 -2.05 -13.19
N ALA A 461 17.23 -3.32 -13.41
CA ALA A 461 15.86 -3.78 -13.72
C ALA A 461 14.86 -3.40 -12.63
N MET A 462 15.25 -3.49 -11.36
CA MET A 462 14.38 -3.08 -10.23
C MET A 462 14.18 -1.56 -10.20
N TRP A 463 15.22 -0.76 -10.46
CA TRP A 463 15.09 0.70 -10.61
C TRP A 463 14.12 1.05 -11.75
N GLN A 464 14.21 0.35 -12.89
CA GLN A 464 13.30 0.55 -14.02
C GLN A 464 11.86 0.12 -13.69
N ALA A 465 11.69 -0.94 -12.92
CA ALA A 465 10.38 -1.39 -12.43
C ALA A 465 9.73 -0.39 -11.45
N LEU A 466 10.53 0.22 -10.57
CA LEU A 466 10.08 1.28 -9.66
C LEU A 466 9.67 2.58 -10.40
N TYR A 467 10.27 2.83 -11.57
CA TYR A 467 10.07 4.04 -12.37
C TYR A 467 9.76 3.69 -13.85
N PRO A 468 8.63 3.02 -14.14
CA PRO A 468 8.30 2.57 -15.49
C PRO A 468 7.95 3.75 -16.41
N ARG A 469 8.23 3.61 -17.72
CA ARG A 469 7.84 4.59 -18.76
C ARG A 469 6.43 4.35 -19.32
N ALA A 470 5.47 4.06 -18.45
CA ALA A 470 4.09 3.91 -18.89
C ALA A 470 3.55 5.24 -19.47
N GLN A 471 2.75 5.19 -20.52
CA GLN A 471 2.19 6.35 -21.22
C GLN A 471 3.24 7.35 -21.76
N TRP A 472 4.50 6.95 -21.91
CA TRP A 472 5.60 7.85 -22.21
C TRP A 472 5.42 8.68 -23.49
N PRO A 473 4.92 8.15 -24.63
CA PRO A 473 4.68 8.96 -25.83
C PRO A 473 3.67 10.07 -25.59
N VAL A 474 2.61 9.81 -24.81
CA VAL A 474 1.58 10.81 -24.50
C VAL A 474 2.13 11.88 -23.57
N ILE A 475 2.92 11.49 -22.56
CA ILE A 475 3.56 12.40 -21.62
C ILE A 475 4.51 13.33 -22.33
N THR A 476 5.40 12.81 -23.19
CA THR A 476 6.38 13.63 -23.92
C THR A 476 5.69 14.58 -24.90
N GLN A 477 4.63 14.16 -25.58
CA GLN A 477 3.88 15.03 -26.47
C GLN A 477 3.19 16.17 -25.70
N ALA A 478 2.51 15.87 -24.58
CA ALA A 478 1.84 16.88 -23.76
C ALA A 478 2.84 17.84 -23.11
N ALA A 479 3.98 17.32 -22.63
CA ALA A 479 5.05 18.11 -22.07
C ALA A 479 5.62 19.09 -23.10
N ALA A 480 5.90 18.64 -24.31
CA ALA A 480 6.41 19.49 -25.40
C ALA A 480 5.42 20.63 -25.75
N ARG A 481 4.10 20.32 -25.85
CA ARG A 481 3.06 21.32 -26.11
C ARG A 481 2.92 22.37 -25.01
N ALA A 482 3.06 21.94 -23.75
CA ALA A 482 2.93 22.84 -22.60
C ALA A 482 4.27 23.54 -22.23
N GLY A 483 5.39 23.15 -22.84
CA GLY A 483 6.72 23.62 -22.45
C GLY A 483 7.08 23.20 -21.02
N LEU A 484 6.82 21.94 -20.70
CA LEU A 484 7.10 21.29 -19.42
C LEU A 484 8.21 20.25 -19.55
N ASP A 485 8.83 19.92 -18.43
CA ASP A 485 9.74 18.80 -18.31
C ASP A 485 8.93 17.47 -18.26
N PRO A 486 9.12 16.53 -19.22
CA PRO A 486 8.40 15.26 -19.23
C PRO A 486 8.72 14.38 -18.01
N TYR A 487 9.90 14.50 -17.42
CA TYR A 487 10.29 13.75 -16.24
C TYR A 487 9.56 14.25 -14.98
N LEU A 488 9.34 15.57 -14.89
CA LEU A 488 8.51 16.14 -13.83
C LEU A 488 7.06 15.66 -13.94
N MET A 489 6.51 15.60 -15.16
CA MET A 489 5.18 15.08 -15.40
C MET A 489 5.07 13.59 -15.04
N ALA A 490 6.06 12.77 -15.42
CA ALA A 490 6.08 11.36 -15.06
C ALA A 490 6.16 11.16 -13.54
N GLY A 491 6.97 11.95 -12.84
CA GLY A 491 7.05 11.93 -11.38
C GLY A 491 5.72 12.30 -10.71
N LEU A 492 5.01 13.27 -11.26
CA LEU A 492 3.69 13.68 -10.77
C LEU A 492 2.66 12.56 -11.02
N ILE A 493 2.57 12.01 -12.22
CA ILE A 493 1.64 10.90 -12.55
C ILE A 493 1.90 9.67 -11.66
N ARG A 494 3.18 9.36 -11.40
CA ARG A 494 3.54 8.28 -10.49
C ARG A 494 2.98 8.49 -9.08
N GLU A 495 3.05 9.70 -8.58
CA GLU A 495 2.56 10.03 -7.23
C GLU A 495 1.02 10.05 -7.19
N GLU A 496 0.36 10.59 -8.21
CA GLU A 496 -1.10 10.74 -8.24
C GLU A 496 -1.85 9.41 -8.42
N SER A 497 -1.38 8.55 -9.30
CA SER A 497 -2.13 7.35 -9.71
C SER A 497 -1.30 6.08 -9.84
N ARG A 498 0.03 6.15 -9.72
CA ARG A 498 0.92 5.05 -10.13
C ARG A 498 0.66 4.59 -11.57
N PHE A 499 0.32 5.54 -12.45
CA PHE A 499 -0.05 5.32 -13.86
C PHE A 499 -1.34 4.52 -14.06
N ASP A 500 -2.24 4.46 -13.09
CA ASP A 500 -3.57 3.87 -13.27
C ASP A 500 -4.54 4.90 -13.91
N PRO A 501 -4.95 4.71 -15.18
CA PRO A 501 -5.85 5.64 -15.83
C PRO A 501 -7.27 5.63 -15.25
N SER A 502 -7.65 4.55 -14.59
CA SER A 502 -8.98 4.37 -13.98
C SER A 502 -9.06 4.87 -12.54
N ALA A 503 -7.95 5.37 -11.97
CA ALA A 503 -7.89 5.80 -10.58
C ALA A 503 -8.92 6.89 -10.26
N VAL A 504 -9.68 6.67 -9.18
CA VAL A 504 -10.63 7.65 -8.62
C VAL A 504 -10.35 7.79 -7.14
N SER A 505 -10.07 9.02 -6.69
CA SER A 505 -9.84 9.26 -5.27
C SER A 505 -11.15 9.37 -4.49
N ALA A 506 -11.07 9.23 -3.16
CA ALA A 506 -12.22 9.44 -2.27
C ALA A 506 -12.81 10.86 -2.38
N ALA A 507 -12.00 11.84 -2.79
CA ALA A 507 -12.44 13.21 -3.03
C ALA A 507 -13.07 13.41 -4.43
N GLY A 508 -13.08 12.40 -5.30
CA GLY A 508 -13.61 12.46 -6.65
C GLY A 508 -12.65 13.09 -7.67
N ALA A 509 -11.35 12.94 -7.50
CA ALA A 509 -10.36 13.22 -8.52
C ALA A 509 -10.15 12.00 -9.44
N TYR A 510 -9.91 12.22 -10.74
CA TYR A 510 -9.94 11.18 -11.77
C TYR A 510 -8.64 11.05 -12.56
N GLY A 511 -8.27 9.83 -12.88
CA GLY A 511 -7.30 9.45 -13.90
C GLY A 511 -5.85 9.68 -13.49
N LEU A 512 -4.97 9.62 -14.48
CA LEU A 512 -3.51 9.59 -14.32
C LEU A 512 -2.94 10.77 -13.50
N MET A 513 -3.49 11.97 -13.69
CA MET A 513 -3.05 13.20 -13.01
C MET A 513 -4.07 13.68 -11.96
N GLN A 514 -5.02 12.83 -11.53
CA GLN A 514 -5.99 13.04 -10.46
C GLN A 514 -6.70 14.41 -10.55
N LEU A 515 -7.39 14.63 -11.64
CA LEU A 515 -8.05 15.90 -11.89
C LEU A 515 -9.45 15.95 -11.27
N MET A 516 -9.71 16.97 -10.48
CA MET A 516 -11.07 17.31 -10.06
C MET A 516 -11.90 17.74 -11.27
N PRO A 517 -13.16 17.29 -11.43
CA PRO A 517 -13.99 17.63 -12.60
C PRO A 517 -14.10 19.14 -12.88
N GLY A 518 -14.26 19.96 -11.84
CA GLY A 518 -14.32 21.41 -11.99
C GLY A 518 -13.01 22.04 -12.50
N THR A 519 -11.87 21.52 -12.03
CA THR A 519 -10.53 21.93 -12.50
C THR A 519 -10.33 21.51 -13.96
N ALA A 520 -10.68 20.30 -14.31
CA ALA A 520 -10.57 19.78 -15.67
C ALA A 520 -11.42 20.60 -16.67
N GLN A 521 -12.69 20.89 -16.32
CA GLN A 521 -13.57 21.71 -17.15
C GLN A 521 -13.05 23.14 -17.35
N SER A 522 -12.52 23.78 -16.29
CA SER A 522 -11.96 25.14 -16.39
C SER A 522 -10.69 25.15 -17.24
N THR A 523 -9.84 24.14 -17.10
CA THR A 523 -8.60 23.99 -17.89
C THR A 523 -8.93 23.67 -19.35
N ALA A 524 -9.89 22.79 -19.62
CA ALA A 524 -10.34 22.49 -20.99
C ALA A 524 -10.77 23.77 -21.71
N ARG A 525 -11.59 24.62 -21.08
CA ARG A 525 -11.98 25.92 -21.64
C ARG A 525 -10.79 26.82 -21.93
N SER A 526 -9.80 26.87 -21.04
CA SER A 526 -8.59 27.70 -21.24
C SER A 526 -7.70 27.19 -22.40
N LEU A 527 -7.76 25.90 -22.69
CA LEU A 527 -7.03 25.25 -23.78
C LEU A 527 -7.84 25.17 -25.09
N GLY A 528 -9.07 25.68 -25.12
CA GLY A 528 -9.96 25.58 -26.28
C GLY A 528 -10.45 24.15 -26.55
N MET A 529 -10.47 23.31 -25.55
CA MET A 529 -10.93 21.92 -25.62
C MET A 529 -12.39 21.80 -25.14
N ALA A 530 -13.09 20.77 -25.62
CA ALA A 530 -14.40 20.42 -25.06
C ALA A 530 -14.26 20.00 -23.58
N ALA A 531 -15.26 20.36 -22.77
CA ALA A 531 -15.28 19.93 -21.36
C ALA A 531 -15.42 18.41 -21.28
N PRO A 532 -14.50 17.70 -20.58
CA PRO A 532 -14.58 16.25 -20.49
C PRO A 532 -15.71 15.81 -19.55
N ASP A 533 -16.35 14.70 -19.90
CA ASP A 533 -17.16 13.90 -18.96
C ASP A 533 -16.26 12.95 -18.15
N GLN A 534 -16.86 12.09 -17.34
CA GLN A 534 -16.09 11.13 -16.54
C GLN A 534 -15.25 10.15 -17.39
N ARG A 535 -15.75 9.75 -18.57
CA ARG A 535 -15.01 8.88 -19.48
C ARG A 535 -13.81 9.61 -20.09
N GLY A 536 -13.99 10.88 -20.45
CA GLY A 536 -12.88 11.72 -20.90
C GLY A 536 -11.84 11.97 -19.81
N LEU A 537 -12.24 11.97 -18.53
CA LEU A 537 -11.30 12.14 -17.41
C LEU A 537 -10.43 10.90 -17.13
N VAL A 538 -10.85 9.72 -17.55
CA VAL A 538 -10.03 8.50 -17.44
C VAL A 538 -9.33 8.15 -18.76
N ASP A 539 -9.59 8.89 -19.85
CA ASP A 539 -8.81 8.78 -21.08
C ASP A 539 -7.39 9.33 -20.90
N PRO A 540 -6.34 8.52 -21.10
CA PRO A 540 -4.96 8.95 -20.83
C PRO A 540 -4.55 10.22 -21.55
N ALA A 541 -4.88 10.36 -22.84
CA ALA A 541 -4.45 11.51 -23.63
C ALA A 541 -5.12 12.82 -23.16
N THR A 542 -6.42 12.75 -22.89
CA THR A 542 -7.20 13.87 -22.38
C THR A 542 -6.73 14.28 -20.97
N ASN A 543 -6.60 13.30 -20.07
CA ASN A 543 -6.21 13.54 -18.68
C ASN A 543 -4.81 14.17 -18.59
N ILE A 544 -3.82 13.60 -19.30
CA ILE A 544 -2.45 14.11 -19.31
C ILE A 544 -2.39 15.52 -19.95
N THR A 545 -3.13 15.78 -21.02
CA THR A 545 -3.15 17.10 -21.64
C THR A 545 -3.71 18.16 -20.69
N LEU A 546 -4.82 17.86 -20.03
CA LEU A 546 -5.45 18.78 -19.06
C LEU A 546 -4.56 18.96 -17.83
N GLY A 547 -4.01 17.89 -17.27
CA GLY A 547 -3.11 17.94 -16.13
C GLY A 547 -1.82 18.73 -16.42
N ALA A 548 -1.27 18.60 -17.63
CA ALA A 548 -0.17 19.44 -18.09
C ALA A 548 -0.57 20.94 -18.11
N GLY A 549 -1.79 21.25 -18.54
CA GLY A 549 -2.34 22.61 -18.50
C GLY A 549 -2.43 23.16 -17.07
N VAL A 550 -2.92 22.35 -16.13
CA VAL A 550 -2.98 22.72 -14.70
C VAL A 550 -1.58 22.99 -14.15
N LEU A 551 -0.65 22.03 -14.32
CA LEU A 551 0.73 22.18 -13.83
C LEU A 551 1.43 23.40 -14.43
N LYS A 552 1.23 23.64 -15.74
CA LYS A 552 1.78 24.84 -16.41
C LYS A 552 1.24 26.13 -15.80
N ALA A 553 -0.08 26.19 -15.55
CA ALA A 553 -0.70 27.36 -14.94
C ALA A 553 -0.12 27.68 -13.56
N GLU A 554 0.09 26.63 -12.73
CA GLU A 554 0.68 26.82 -11.41
C GLU A 554 2.19 27.19 -11.47
N LEU A 555 2.94 26.62 -12.41
CA LEU A 555 4.35 27.04 -12.64
C LEU A 555 4.46 28.49 -13.12
N VAL A 556 3.57 28.95 -13.99
CA VAL A 556 3.52 30.35 -14.42
C VAL A 556 3.12 31.28 -13.26
N ARG A 557 2.16 30.84 -12.45
CA ARG A 557 1.65 31.61 -11.29
C ARG A 557 2.68 31.83 -10.21
N PHE A 558 3.47 30.82 -9.90
CA PHE A 558 4.37 30.85 -8.75
C PHE A 558 5.86 30.97 -9.10
N GLY A 559 6.25 30.68 -10.33
CA GLY A 559 7.64 30.80 -10.82
C GLY A 559 8.63 29.76 -10.25
N ARG A 560 8.17 28.88 -9.33
CA ARG A 560 8.99 27.86 -8.65
C ARG A 560 8.25 26.53 -8.65
N SER A 561 8.98 25.43 -8.89
CA SER A 561 8.40 24.09 -8.99
C SER A 561 7.84 23.57 -7.67
N ASP A 562 8.49 23.85 -6.54
CA ASP A 562 8.01 23.47 -5.21
C ASP A 562 6.66 24.14 -4.87
N LEU A 563 6.51 25.44 -5.18
CA LEU A 563 5.27 26.18 -4.99
C LEU A 563 4.15 25.70 -5.94
N ALA A 564 4.52 25.39 -7.18
CA ALA A 564 3.56 24.88 -8.17
C ALA A 564 3.05 23.48 -7.79
N LEU A 565 3.93 22.59 -7.32
CA LEU A 565 3.55 21.27 -6.82
C LEU A 565 2.70 21.37 -5.54
N ALA A 566 3.07 22.28 -4.62
CA ALA A 566 2.23 22.58 -3.45
C ALA A 566 0.82 23.04 -3.86
N ALA A 567 0.73 23.89 -4.89
CA ALA A 567 -0.55 24.42 -5.38
C ALA A 567 -1.36 23.35 -6.12
N TYR A 568 -0.69 22.46 -6.82
CA TYR A 568 -1.34 21.32 -7.48
C TYR A 568 -2.04 20.40 -6.46
N ASN A 569 -1.34 20.05 -5.38
CA ASN A 569 -1.85 19.16 -4.34
C ASN A 569 -2.84 19.86 -3.38
N ALA A 570 -2.47 21.02 -2.81
CA ALA A 570 -3.24 21.66 -1.75
C ALA A 570 -4.07 22.88 -2.21
N GLY A 571 -3.92 23.30 -3.46
CA GLY A 571 -4.57 24.45 -4.03
C GLY A 571 -3.81 25.77 -3.83
N PRO A 572 -3.90 26.72 -4.80
CA PRO A 572 -3.08 27.93 -4.82
C PRO A 572 -3.38 28.91 -3.68
N ASN A 573 -4.56 28.88 -3.09
CA ASN A 573 -4.92 29.78 -2.00
C ASN A 573 -4.16 29.47 -0.70
N LEU A 574 -3.98 28.18 -0.38
CA LEU A 574 -3.19 27.74 0.76
C LEU A 574 -1.71 28.08 0.57
N VAL A 575 -1.18 27.87 -0.63
CA VAL A 575 0.22 28.24 -0.93
C VAL A 575 0.49 29.72 -0.73
N ARG A 576 -0.42 30.61 -1.23
CA ARG A 576 -0.30 32.06 -0.99
C ARG A 576 -0.34 32.41 0.50
N ARG A 577 -1.13 31.69 1.30
CA ARG A 577 -1.15 31.86 2.76
C ARG A 577 0.18 31.48 3.37
N TRP A 578 0.70 30.28 3.07
CA TRP A 578 1.98 29.81 3.59
C TRP A 578 3.16 30.71 3.19
N MET A 579 3.14 31.27 1.97
CA MET A 579 4.14 32.25 1.56
C MET A 579 4.11 33.54 2.38
N ARG A 580 2.89 34.01 2.78
CA ARG A 580 2.76 35.16 3.68
C ARG A 580 3.22 34.85 5.10
N ASP A 581 2.96 33.63 5.56
CA ASP A 581 3.34 33.19 6.91
C ASP A 581 4.87 32.98 7.04
N HIS A 582 5.56 32.74 5.90
CA HIS A 582 7.01 32.51 5.82
C HIS A 582 7.67 33.38 4.72
N PRO A 583 7.68 34.72 4.88
CA PRO A 583 8.19 35.60 3.85
C PRO A 583 9.71 35.41 3.67
N GLY A 584 10.14 35.30 2.42
CA GLY A 584 11.55 35.15 2.08
C GLY A 584 12.16 33.77 2.30
N ALA A 585 11.36 32.77 2.68
CA ALA A 585 11.83 31.39 2.79
C ALA A 585 12.33 30.88 1.43
N ASP A 586 13.55 30.33 1.41
CA ASP A 586 14.03 29.61 0.24
C ASP A 586 13.24 28.28 0.04
N ALA A 587 13.43 27.63 -1.11
CA ALA A 587 12.65 26.44 -1.47
C ALA A 587 12.70 25.34 -0.40
N ASP A 588 13.89 25.04 0.11
CA ASP A 588 14.08 23.96 1.07
C ASP A 588 13.40 24.27 2.39
N THR A 589 13.58 25.50 2.89
CA THR A 589 12.93 25.97 4.13
C THR A 589 11.41 26.06 3.97
N PHE A 590 10.93 26.56 2.82
CA PHE A 590 9.50 26.66 2.56
C PHE A 590 8.82 25.30 2.61
N VAL A 591 9.37 24.28 1.96
CA VAL A 591 8.80 22.93 1.96
C VAL A 591 8.65 22.40 3.39
N GLU A 592 9.63 22.59 4.27
CA GLU A 592 9.55 22.13 5.67
C GLU A 592 8.58 22.94 6.53
N THR A 593 8.27 24.18 6.17
CA THR A 593 7.33 25.03 6.90
C THR A 593 5.86 24.80 6.52
N ILE A 594 5.58 24.05 5.45
CA ILE A 594 4.22 23.66 5.06
C ILE A 594 3.59 22.85 6.20
N PRO A 595 2.43 23.25 6.76
CA PRO A 595 1.84 22.56 7.91
C PRO A 595 1.26 21.17 7.55
N TYR A 596 0.94 20.94 6.27
CA TYR A 596 0.34 19.68 5.81
C TYR A 596 1.44 18.68 5.43
N GLY A 597 1.57 17.60 6.23
CA GLY A 597 2.55 16.54 6.02
C GLY A 597 2.42 15.85 4.67
N GLU A 598 1.19 15.67 4.20
CA GLU A 598 0.87 15.14 2.87
C GLU A 598 1.49 15.99 1.77
N THR A 599 1.24 17.31 1.78
CA THR A 599 1.77 18.23 0.76
C THR A 599 3.30 18.32 0.81
N ARG A 600 3.91 18.31 2.02
CA ARG A 600 5.38 18.23 2.14
C ARG A 600 5.94 16.95 1.50
N GLY A 601 5.31 15.82 1.79
CA GLY A 601 5.67 14.52 1.20
C GLY A 601 5.53 14.54 -0.31
N TYR A 602 4.38 14.99 -0.81
CA TYR A 602 4.07 15.09 -2.23
C TYR A 602 5.15 15.84 -3.03
N ILE A 603 5.51 17.05 -2.58
CA ILE A 603 6.54 17.86 -3.28
C ILE A 603 7.87 17.08 -3.36
N LYS A 604 8.29 16.49 -2.24
CA LYS A 604 9.55 15.74 -2.18
C LYS A 604 9.51 14.50 -3.06
N THR A 605 8.44 13.72 -3.02
CA THR A 605 8.30 12.48 -3.80
C THR A 605 8.21 12.76 -5.30
N VAL A 606 7.45 13.78 -5.72
CA VAL A 606 7.38 14.17 -7.14
C VAL A 606 8.75 14.63 -7.67
N GLN A 607 9.46 15.49 -6.93
CA GLN A 607 10.79 15.97 -7.35
C GLN A 607 11.84 14.86 -7.34
N GLN A 608 11.82 13.99 -6.32
CA GLN A 608 12.67 12.80 -6.26
C GLN A 608 12.41 11.88 -7.47
N SER A 609 11.14 11.58 -7.75
CA SER A 609 10.76 10.74 -8.89
C SER A 609 11.19 11.35 -10.22
N ALA A 610 11.00 12.65 -10.39
CA ALA A 610 11.46 13.36 -11.59
C ALA A 610 12.98 13.24 -11.80
N ALA A 611 13.76 13.36 -10.74
CA ALA A 611 15.22 13.21 -10.79
C ALA A 611 15.61 11.75 -11.10
N MET A 612 14.91 10.76 -10.52
CA MET A 612 15.12 9.34 -10.82
C MET A 612 14.80 8.99 -12.28
N TYR A 613 13.68 9.49 -12.82
CA TYR A 613 13.36 9.33 -14.24
C TYR A 613 14.44 9.93 -15.14
N ARG A 614 14.95 11.13 -14.82
CA ARG A 614 16.01 11.79 -15.57
C ARG A 614 17.31 10.98 -15.53
N TRP A 615 17.69 10.53 -14.34
CA TRP A 615 18.89 9.69 -14.16
C TRP A 615 18.78 8.37 -14.94
N LEU A 616 17.62 7.68 -14.89
CA LEU A 616 17.43 6.40 -15.58
C LEU A 616 17.40 6.54 -17.12
N TYR A 617 16.81 7.61 -17.65
CA TYR A 617 16.41 7.64 -19.05
C TYR A 617 17.02 8.80 -19.87
N GLN A 618 17.58 9.81 -19.26
CA GLN A 618 18.26 10.90 -19.95
C GLN A 618 19.79 10.73 -19.93
N ASP A 619 20.35 10.32 -18.79
CA ASP A 619 21.80 10.31 -18.54
C ASP A 619 22.51 9.07 -19.14
N GLY A 620 21.82 8.27 -19.94
CA GLY A 620 22.43 7.24 -20.80
C GLY A 620 22.76 5.92 -20.13
N HIS A 621 22.11 5.58 -19.03
CA HIS A 621 22.15 4.20 -18.55
C HIS A 621 21.49 3.29 -19.60
N PRO A 622 22.15 2.17 -20.04
CA PRO A 622 21.62 1.35 -21.11
C PRO A 622 20.22 0.90 -20.76
N ALA A 623 19.25 1.24 -21.61
CA ALA A 623 17.91 0.67 -21.53
C ALA A 623 18.08 -0.85 -21.57
N ALA A 624 17.56 -1.56 -20.58
CA ALA A 624 17.35 -2.98 -20.76
C ALA A 624 16.53 -3.14 -22.04
N ALA A 625 16.97 -3.99 -22.94
CA ALA A 625 16.26 -4.26 -24.19
C ALA A 625 14.79 -4.52 -23.86
N GLN A 626 13.93 -3.81 -24.60
CA GLN A 626 12.46 -3.92 -24.47
C GLN A 626 11.99 -5.32 -24.76
#